data_bf8902c55bad88a6fd33e28756c2731e
#
_entry.id   bf8902c55bad88a6fd33e28756c2731e
#
_cell.length_a   1.000
_cell.length_b   1.000
_cell.length_c   1.000
_cell.angle_alpha   90.00
_cell.angle_beta   90.00
_cell.angle_gamma   90.00
#
_symmetry.space_group_name_H-M   'P 1'
#
loop_
_entity.id
_entity.type
_entity.pdbx_description
1 polymer ?
#
loop_
_entity_poly.entity_id
_entity_poly.type
_entity_poly.pdbx_seq_one_letter_code
_entity_poly.pdbx_strand_id
1 'polypeptide(L)'
;MDPHFRIELEILAGALDQLDYFAVLEVTVETAPAELRAAYHRRSRIFHPDRYAAHDDPEVREQVGRVYRRINEAWTVLRDDARRRKYAADVTGPDRARKLRFSEDDEAEVKEAQKRRAVEQLGQTPNGRRFFAAAQADAQAGRWEAAERNLRMALAYEPANERFKELLAQAEKNRPKQDFRIK
;
A
#
# COMPACT_ATOMS: atom_id res chain seq x y z
N MET A 1 3.45 36.52 -13.86
CA MET A 1 2.67 35.40 -13.34
C MET A 1 1.19 35.67 -13.65
N ASP A 2 0.46 34.61 -14.04
CA ASP A 2 -0.97 34.67 -14.29
C ASP A 2 -1.71 35.04 -12.98
N PRO A 3 -2.61 36.04 -12.98
CA PRO A 3 -3.41 36.44 -11.81
C PRO A 3 -4.24 35.27 -11.23
N HIS A 4 -4.79 34.39 -12.08
CA HIS A 4 -5.54 33.22 -11.64
C HIS A 4 -4.68 32.25 -10.88
N PHE A 5 -3.43 31.99 -11.33
CA PHE A 5 -2.49 31.15 -10.62
C PHE A 5 -2.10 31.74 -9.25
N ARG A 6 -1.96 33.06 -9.13
CA ARG A 6 -1.66 33.71 -7.85
C ARG A 6 -2.76 33.43 -6.82
N ILE A 7 -4.02 33.64 -7.23
CA ILE A 7 -5.18 33.38 -6.36
C ILE A 7 -5.23 31.88 -5.95
N GLU A 8 -5.03 30.98 -6.92
CA GLU A 8 -4.99 29.53 -6.65
C GLU A 8 -3.89 29.18 -5.65
N LEU A 9 -2.70 29.74 -5.82
CA LEU A 9 -1.56 29.51 -4.93
C LEU A 9 -1.86 29.99 -3.51
N GLU A 10 -2.40 31.21 -3.36
CA GLU A 10 -2.75 31.78 -2.06
C GLU A 10 -3.81 30.93 -1.32
N ILE A 11 -4.87 30.52 -2.02
CA ILE A 11 -5.92 29.67 -1.48
C ILE A 11 -5.35 28.32 -1.06
N LEU A 12 -4.58 27.68 -1.94
CA LEU A 12 -4.00 26.36 -1.66
C LEU A 12 -2.99 26.43 -0.51
N ALA A 13 -2.09 27.42 -0.50
CA ALA A 13 -1.10 27.61 0.54
C ALA A 13 -1.74 27.89 1.91
N GLY A 14 -2.85 28.61 1.94
CA GLY A 14 -3.63 28.87 3.16
C GLY A 14 -4.39 27.64 3.68
N ALA A 15 -4.83 26.75 2.78
CA ALA A 15 -5.61 25.57 3.13
C ALA A 15 -4.77 24.31 3.40
N LEU A 16 -3.44 24.32 3.18
CA LEU A 16 -2.58 23.12 3.22
C LEU A 16 -2.72 22.28 4.48
N ASP A 17 -2.95 22.89 5.64
CA ASP A 17 -3.07 22.18 6.91
C ASP A 17 -4.46 21.58 7.16
N GLN A 18 -5.43 21.92 6.31
CA GLN A 18 -6.80 21.41 6.34
C GLN A 18 -7.05 20.35 5.23
N LEU A 19 -6.11 20.22 4.27
CA LEU A 19 -6.20 19.29 3.16
C LEU A 19 -5.48 17.98 3.49
N ASP A 20 -6.16 16.85 3.19
CA ASP A 20 -5.53 15.55 3.13
C ASP A 20 -4.70 15.40 1.85
N TYR A 21 -3.88 14.35 1.77
CA TYR A 21 -2.98 14.14 0.63
C TYR A 21 -3.70 13.86 -0.68
N PHE A 22 -4.89 13.27 -0.65
CA PHE A 22 -5.69 13.08 -1.86
C PHE A 22 -6.16 14.42 -2.41
N ALA A 23 -6.67 15.30 -1.54
CA ALA A 23 -7.08 16.65 -1.92
C ALA A 23 -5.91 17.50 -2.43
N VAL A 24 -4.71 17.39 -1.83
CA VAL A 24 -3.49 18.10 -2.30
C VAL A 24 -3.11 17.68 -3.72
N LEU A 25 -3.29 16.42 -4.10
CA LEU A 25 -3.04 15.90 -5.45
C LEU A 25 -4.26 16.03 -6.40
N GLU A 26 -5.40 16.54 -5.92
CA GLU A 26 -6.66 16.64 -6.67
C GLU A 26 -7.14 15.28 -7.18
N VAL A 27 -7.14 14.29 -6.28
CA VAL A 27 -7.59 12.91 -6.53
C VAL A 27 -8.51 12.45 -5.40
N THR A 28 -9.12 11.29 -5.57
CA THR A 28 -9.93 10.61 -4.53
C THR A 28 -9.24 9.36 -3.99
N VAL A 29 -9.76 8.80 -2.91
CA VAL A 29 -9.24 7.56 -2.32
C VAL A 29 -9.35 6.36 -3.28
N GLU A 30 -10.32 6.39 -4.20
CA GLU A 30 -10.56 5.36 -5.21
C GLU A 30 -9.69 5.51 -6.46
N THR A 31 -8.94 6.60 -6.58
CA THR A 31 -8.13 6.89 -7.78
C THR A 31 -7.10 5.78 -8.03
N ALA A 32 -7.08 5.28 -9.27
CA ALA A 32 -6.16 4.23 -9.68
C ALA A 32 -4.68 4.68 -9.58
N PRO A 33 -3.73 3.75 -9.31
CA PRO A 33 -2.31 4.09 -9.13
C PRO A 33 -1.68 4.85 -10.32
N ALA A 34 -2.09 4.53 -11.55
CA ALA A 34 -1.60 5.21 -12.75
C ALA A 34 -2.08 6.68 -12.82
N GLU A 35 -3.33 6.93 -12.48
CA GLU A 35 -3.92 8.27 -12.44
C GLU A 35 -3.35 9.10 -11.28
N LEU A 36 -3.15 8.47 -10.12
CA LEU A 36 -2.49 9.09 -8.97
C LEU A 36 -1.07 9.56 -9.34
N ARG A 37 -0.30 8.73 -10.05
CA ARG A 37 1.03 9.10 -10.56
C ARG A 37 0.96 10.27 -11.55
N ALA A 38 -0.01 10.24 -12.45
CA ALA A 38 -0.22 11.33 -13.42
C ALA A 38 -0.59 12.66 -12.72
N ALA A 39 -1.45 12.60 -11.69
CA ALA A 39 -1.82 13.74 -10.88
C ALA A 39 -0.61 14.34 -10.15
N TYR A 40 0.23 13.49 -9.49
CA TYR A 40 1.47 13.95 -8.88
C TYR A 40 2.37 14.68 -9.87
N HIS A 41 2.63 14.09 -11.06
CA HIS A 41 3.50 14.73 -12.05
C HIS A 41 2.92 16.05 -12.57
N ARG A 42 1.60 16.15 -12.74
CA ARG A 42 0.93 17.37 -13.14
C ARG A 42 1.09 18.46 -12.08
N ARG A 43 0.76 18.16 -10.81
CA ARG A 43 0.85 19.11 -9.70
C ARG A 43 2.30 19.52 -9.42
N SER A 44 3.22 18.55 -9.38
CA SER A 44 4.66 18.79 -9.17
C SER A 44 5.27 19.71 -10.25
N ARG A 45 4.82 19.59 -11.50
CA ARG A 45 5.27 20.44 -12.60
C ARG A 45 4.72 21.87 -12.48
N ILE A 46 3.45 22.03 -12.05
CA ILE A 46 2.81 23.33 -11.86
C ILE A 46 3.51 24.12 -10.75
N PHE A 47 3.77 23.48 -9.60
CA PHE A 47 4.32 24.13 -8.40
C PHE A 47 5.82 23.91 -8.23
N HIS A 48 6.55 23.58 -9.31
CA HIS A 48 8.01 23.35 -9.19
C HIS A 48 8.73 24.66 -8.81
N PRO A 49 9.56 24.69 -7.73
CA PRO A 49 10.21 25.91 -7.27
C PRO A 49 11.08 26.60 -8.33
N ASP A 50 11.76 25.82 -9.20
CA ASP A 50 12.64 26.38 -10.24
C ASP A 50 11.89 27.28 -11.23
N ARG A 51 10.60 27.05 -11.45
CA ARG A 51 9.78 27.90 -12.33
C ARG A 51 9.57 29.31 -11.77
N TYR A 52 9.71 29.45 -10.46
CA TYR A 52 9.44 30.68 -9.73
C TYR A 52 10.69 31.24 -9.02
N ALA A 53 11.87 30.62 -9.25
CA ALA A 53 13.11 31.00 -8.59
C ALA A 53 13.50 32.48 -8.85
N ALA A 54 13.23 32.97 -10.07
CA ALA A 54 13.49 34.36 -10.47
C ALA A 54 12.29 35.28 -10.23
N HIS A 55 11.23 34.85 -9.54
CA HIS A 55 10.07 35.71 -9.25
C HIS A 55 10.44 36.76 -8.20
N ASP A 56 10.08 38.04 -8.44
CA ASP A 56 10.46 39.17 -7.57
C ASP A 56 9.83 39.10 -6.18
N ASP A 57 8.59 38.58 -6.09
CA ASP A 57 7.87 38.45 -4.82
C ASP A 57 8.37 37.24 -4.00
N PRO A 58 9.01 37.46 -2.83
CA PRO A 58 9.51 36.38 -1.99
C PRO A 58 8.38 35.55 -1.38
N GLU A 59 7.20 36.13 -1.18
CA GLU A 59 6.04 35.42 -0.62
C GLU A 59 5.56 34.34 -1.60
N VAL A 60 5.51 34.64 -2.88
CA VAL A 60 5.18 33.67 -3.94
C VAL A 60 6.16 32.50 -3.93
N ARG A 61 7.46 32.78 -3.83
CA ARG A 61 8.48 31.72 -3.78
C ARG A 61 8.31 30.81 -2.55
N GLU A 62 8.02 31.41 -1.41
CA GLU A 62 7.78 30.66 -0.17
C GLU A 62 6.52 29.79 -0.27
N GLN A 63 5.40 30.36 -0.72
CA GLN A 63 4.14 29.65 -0.88
C GLN A 63 4.29 28.47 -1.86
N VAL A 64 4.93 28.69 -3.02
CA VAL A 64 5.24 27.62 -3.98
C VAL A 64 6.08 26.52 -3.31
N GLY A 65 7.11 26.88 -2.56
CA GLY A 65 7.94 25.92 -1.83
C GLY A 65 7.17 25.11 -0.79
N ARG A 66 6.23 25.74 -0.07
CA ARG A 66 5.33 25.05 0.89
C ARG A 66 4.43 24.05 0.17
N VAL A 67 3.75 24.48 -0.90
CA VAL A 67 2.86 23.63 -1.70
C VAL A 67 3.63 22.46 -2.31
N TYR A 68 4.78 22.72 -2.90
CA TYR A 68 5.62 21.66 -3.50
C TYR A 68 6.09 20.60 -2.48
N ARG A 69 6.50 21.03 -1.29
CA ARG A 69 6.87 20.09 -0.21
C ARG A 69 5.67 19.20 0.15
N ARG A 70 4.47 19.78 0.27
CA ARG A 70 3.26 19.00 0.58
C ARG A 70 2.88 18.03 -0.54
N ILE A 71 3.04 18.40 -1.81
CA ILE A 71 2.83 17.52 -2.97
C ILE A 71 3.78 16.31 -2.90
N ASN A 72 5.06 16.52 -2.58
CA ASN A 72 6.05 15.44 -2.45
C ASN A 72 5.79 14.55 -1.22
N GLU A 73 5.38 15.13 -0.10
CA GLU A 73 4.95 14.39 1.09
C GLU A 73 3.77 13.48 0.75
N ALA A 74 2.73 14.02 0.11
CA ALA A 74 1.56 13.27 -0.35
C ALA A 74 1.96 12.10 -1.27
N TRP A 75 2.81 12.36 -2.25
CA TRP A 75 3.30 11.32 -3.15
C TRP A 75 4.08 10.22 -2.44
N THR A 76 4.94 10.58 -1.48
CA THR A 76 5.74 9.61 -0.73
C THR A 76 4.88 8.61 0.02
N VAL A 77 3.74 9.05 0.54
CA VAL A 77 2.77 8.18 1.22
C VAL A 77 1.87 7.43 0.23
N LEU A 78 1.27 8.15 -0.73
CA LEU A 78 0.22 7.59 -1.58
C LEU A 78 0.74 6.64 -2.67
N ARG A 79 2.01 6.72 -3.06
CA ARG A 79 2.63 5.78 -4.04
C ARG A 79 2.80 4.36 -3.50
N ASP A 80 2.89 4.20 -2.17
CA ASP A 80 3.00 2.90 -1.51
C ASP A 80 1.61 2.39 -1.14
N ASP A 81 1.26 1.19 -1.58
CA ASP A 81 -0.08 0.62 -1.39
C ASP A 81 -0.44 0.38 0.08
N ALA A 82 0.53 0.05 0.94
CA ALA A 82 0.25 -0.22 2.34
C ALA A 82 0.04 1.10 3.11
N ARG A 83 0.90 2.10 2.87
CA ARG A 83 0.75 3.44 3.42
C ARG A 83 -0.53 4.10 2.93
N ARG A 84 -0.83 3.99 1.63
CA ARG A 84 -2.04 4.56 1.02
C ARG A 84 -3.31 3.98 1.65
N ARG A 85 -3.39 2.64 1.84
CA ARG A 85 -4.55 2.01 2.50
C ARG A 85 -4.71 2.47 3.95
N LYS A 86 -3.62 2.51 4.71
CA LYS A 86 -3.65 3.01 6.09
C LYS A 86 -4.13 4.46 6.12
N TYR A 87 -3.51 5.33 5.31
CA TYR A 87 -3.84 6.75 5.25
C TYR A 87 -5.28 6.99 4.78
N ALA A 88 -5.76 6.26 3.78
CA ALA A 88 -7.14 6.34 3.32
C ALA A 88 -8.13 6.01 4.44
N ALA A 89 -7.87 4.95 5.22
CA ALA A 89 -8.71 4.59 6.36
C ALA A 89 -8.74 5.70 7.43
N ASP A 90 -7.60 6.33 7.70
CA ASP A 90 -7.48 7.41 8.68
C ASP A 90 -8.26 8.66 8.25
N VAL A 91 -8.11 9.10 7.00
CA VAL A 91 -8.76 10.35 6.52
C VAL A 91 -10.23 10.18 6.17
N THR A 92 -10.72 8.95 6.04
CA THR A 92 -12.17 8.64 5.90
C THR A 92 -12.82 8.29 7.24
N GLY A 93 -12.03 8.09 8.30
CA GLY A 93 -12.48 7.76 9.64
C GLY A 93 -12.91 8.97 10.48
N PRO A 94 -13.39 8.72 11.70
CA PRO A 94 -13.89 9.75 12.61
C PRO A 94 -12.79 10.73 13.08
N ASP A 95 -11.54 10.30 13.09
CA ASP A 95 -10.38 11.10 13.55
C ASP A 95 -9.69 11.89 12.43
N ARG A 96 -10.33 12.04 11.27
CA ARG A 96 -9.80 12.72 10.06
C ARG A 96 -9.03 14.00 10.39
N ALA A 97 -9.60 14.87 11.22
CA ALA A 97 -8.99 16.17 11.53
C ALA A 97 -7.60 16.08 12.18
N ARG A 98 -7.28 14.97 12.86
CA ARG A 98 -5.99 14.72 13.51
C ARG A 98 -5.02 13.93 12.63
N LYS A 99 -5.52 13.33 11.54
CA LYS A 99 -4.81 12.39 10.68
C LYS A 99 -4.54 12.92 9.27
N LEU A 100 -4.57 14.24 9.09
CA LEU A 100 -4.29 14.88 7.78
C LEU A 100 -2.82 14.75 7.33
N ARG A 101 -1.92 14.41 8.28
CA ARG A 101 -0.52 14.11 8.00
C ARG A 101 -0.18 12.69 8.44
N PHE A 102 0.59 12.01 7.61
CA PHE A 102 1.13 10.69 7.92
C PHE A 102 2.32 10.85 8.86
N SER A 103 2.26 10.24 10.04
CA SER A 103 3.24 10.36 11.11
C SER A 103 4.24 9.19 11.12
N GLU A 104 5.25 9.28 11.98
CA GLU A 104 6.16 8.17 12.27
C GLU A 104 5.44 6.99 12.94
N ASP A 105 4.42 7.27 13.76
CA ASP A 105 3.58 6.24 14.38
C ASP A 105 2.78 5.47 13.32
N ASP A 106 2.21 6.17 12.33
CA ASP A 106 1.50 5.53 11.20
C ASP A 106 2.44 4.66 10.37
N GLU A 107 3.69 5.09 10.17
CA GLU A 107 4.73 4.30 9.50
C GLU A 107 5.09 3.04 10.30
N ALA A 108 5.18 3.14 11.63
CA ALA A 108 5.42 1.99 12.51
C ALA A 108 4.27 0.99 12.45
N GLU A 109 3.02 1.46 12.45
CA GLU A 109 1.83 0.62 12.31
C GLU A 109 1.81 -0.13 10.96
N VAL A 110 2.15 0.56 9.85
CA VAL A 110 2.25 -0.06 8.53
C VAL A 110 3.31 -1.17 8.50
N LYS A 111 4.51 -0.91 9.04
CA LYS A 111 5.59 -1.89 9.12
C LYS A 111 5.21 -3.11 9.95
N GLU A 112 4.58 -2.90 11.09
CA GLU A 112 4.13 -4.00 11.96
C GLU A 112 3.01 -4.82 11.32
N ALA A 113 2.07 -4.15 10.62
CA ALA A 113 1.03 -4.85 9.85
C ALA A 113 1.61 -5.66 8.69
N GLN A 114 2.61 -5.14 7.98
CA GLN A 114 3.31 -5.87 6.92
C GLN A 114 4.05 -7.09 7.49
N LYS A 115 4.75 -6.92 8.61
CA LYS A 115 5.45 -8.01 9.30
C LYS A 115 4.49 -9.11 9.76
N ARG A 116 3.35 -8.74 10.36
CA ARG A 116 2.31 -9.71 10.74
C ARG A 116 1.79 -10.48 9.54
N ARG A 117 1.44 -9.80 8.44
CA ARG A 117 1.00 -10.45 7.20
C ARG A 117 2.06 -11.39 6.62
N ALA A 118 3.34 -10.99 6.62
CA ALA A 118 4.42 -11.85 6.16
C ALA A 118 4.55 -13.12 7.03
N VAL A 119 4.41 -12.98 8.35
CA VAL A 119 4.43 -14.12 9.27
C VAL A 119 3.22 -15.04 9.04
N GLU A 120 2.02 -14.49 8.86
CA GLU A 120 0.81 -15.25 8.53
C GLU A 120 0.95 -16.02 7.20
N GLN A 121 1.55 -15.40 6.19
CA GLN A 121 1.78 -16.03 4.88
C GLN A 121 2.79 -17.16 4.93
N LEU A 122 3.83 -17.04 5.76
CA LEU A 122 4.90 -18.05 5.90
C LEU A 122 4.66 -19.05 7.02
N GLY A 123 3.72 -18.76 7.92
CA GLY A 123 3.45 -19.50 9.14
C GLY A 123 4.07 -18.89 10.39
N GLN A 124 3.37 -19.02 11.52
CA GLN A 124 3.75 -18.45 12.81
C GLN A 124 4.78 -19.32 13.54
N THR A 125 4.63 -20.64 13.44
CA THR A 125 5.51 -21.62 14.11
C THR A 125 6.69 -22.03 13.22
N PRO A 126 7.86 -22.37 13.79
CA PRO A 126 9.00 -22.88 13.02
C PRO A 126 8.64 -24.14 12.19
N ASN A 127 7.86 -25.05 12.78
CA ASN A 127 7.42 -26.26 12.10
C ASN A 127 6.38 -25.97 11.01
N GLY A 128 5.41 -25.07 11.27
CA GLY A 128 4.45 -24.60 10.27
C GLY A 128 5.18 -24.04 9.04
N ARG A 129 6.15 -23.14 9.25
CA ARG A 129 6.99 -22.61 8.16
C ARG A 129 7.75 -23.66 7.39
N ARG A 130 8.37 -24.63 8.10
CA ARG A 130 9.13 -25.72 7.48
C ARG A 130 8.27 -26.58 6.56
N PHE A 131 7.12 -27.03 7.06
CA PHE A 131 6.20 -27.85 6.26
C PHE A 131 5.56 -27.07 5.13
N PHE A 132 5.24 -25.79 5.35
CA PHE A 132 4.73 -24.92 4.30
C PHE A 132 5.74 -24.72 3.16
N ALA A 133 7.01 -24.45 3.48
CA ALA A 133 8.07 -24.33 2.47
C ALA A 133 8.24 -25.63 1.67
N ALA A 134 8.20 -26.79 2.34
CA ALA A 134 8.25 -28.09 1.66
C ALA A 134 7.04 -28.28 0.73
N ALA A 135 5.85 -27.91 1.18
CA ALA A 135 4.63 -27.99 0.37
C ALA A 135 4.70 -27.11 -0.88
N GLN A 136 5.24 -25.89 -0.76
CA GLN A 136 5.42 -24.99 -1.92
C GLN A 136 6.39 -25.59 -2.94
N ALA A 137 7.51 -26.14 -2.49
CA ALA A 137 8.47 -26.80 -3.37
C ALA A 137 7.86 -28.01 -4.08
N ASP A 138 7.06 -28.81 -3.37
CA ASP A 138 6.35 -29.96 -3.95
C ASP A 138 5.30 -29.53 -4.98
N ALA A 139 4.52 -28.50 -4.68
CA ALA A 139 3.52 -27.95 -5.60
C ALA A 139 4.16 -27.41 -6.89
N GLN A 140 5.28 -26.68 -6.78
CA GLN A 140 6.03 -26.17 -7.92
C GLN A 140 6.60 -27.32 -8.81
N ALA A 141 6.96 -28.42 -8.19
CA ALA A 141 7.42 -29.63 -8.88
C ALA A 141 6.27 -30.52 -9.39
N GLY A 142 5.01 -30.11 -9.25
CA GLY A 142 3.84 -30.90 -9.65
C GLY A 142 3.52 -32.09 -8.74
N ARG A 143 4.20 -32.21 -7.61
CA ARG A 143 4.02 -33.32 -6.63
C ARG A 143 2.88 -33.01 -5.67
N TRP A 144 1.65 -32.95 -6.18
CA TRP A 144 0.47 -32.49 -5.45
C TRP A 144 0.13 -33.29 -4.20
N GLU A 145 0.35 -34.63 -4.23
CA GLU A 145 0.13 -35.47 -3.05
C GLU A 145 1.15 -35.21 -1.93
N ALA A 146 2.39 -34.89 -2.27
CA ALA A 146 3.40 -34.50 -1.29
C ALA A 146 3.10 -33.13 -0.71
N ALA A 147 2.69 -32.19 -1.57
CA ALA A 147 2.25 -30.86 -1.16
C ALA A 147 1.06 -30.93 -0.18
N GLU A 148 0.05 -31.76 -0.48
CA GLU A 148 -1.09 -32.01 0.40
C GLU A 148 -0.66 -32.53 1.78
N ARG A 149 0.21 -33.54 1.82
CA ARG A 149 0.71 -34.09 3.10
C ARG A 149 1.44 -33.01 3.92
N ASN A 150 2.30 -32.25 3.28
CA ASN A 150 3.05 -31.18 3.95
C ASN A 150 2.13 -30.05 4.44
N LEU A 151 1.08 -29.68 3.70
CA LEU A 151 0.10 -28.69 4.14
C LEU A 151 -0.74 -29.16 5.33
N ARG A 152 -1.12 -30.45 5.35
CA ARG A 152 -1.79 -31.03 6.51
C ARG A 152 -0.90 -31.03 7.76
N MET A 153 0.40 -31.28 7.57
CA MET A 153 1.37 -31.17 8.68
C MET A 153 1.52 -29.72 9.13
N ALA A 154 1.60 -28.76 8.21
CA ALA A 154 1.63 -27.33 8.57
C ALA A 154 0.39 -26.91 9.36
N LEU A 155 -0.81 -27.36 8.96
CA LEU A 155 -2.06 -27.12 9.66
C LEU A 155 -2.16 -27.80 11.02
N ALA A 156 -1.46 -28.93 11.24
CA ALA A 156 -1.39 -29.54 12.56
C ALA A 156 -0.69 -28.64 13.59
N TYR A 157 0.25 -27.80 13.15
CA TYR A 157 0.91 -26.80 13.97
C TYR A 157 0.18 -25.46 14.01
N GLU A 158 -0.59 -25.15 12.98
CA GLU A 158 -1.30 -23.86 12.82
C GLU A 158 -2.72 -24.08 12.26
N PRO A 159 -3.66 -24.63 13.04
CA PRO A 159 -5.00 -25.00 12.55
C PRO A 159 -5.82 -23.83 12.03
N ALA A 160 -5.57 -22.60 12.53
CA ALA A 160 -6.28 -21.39 12.18
C ALA A 160 -5.66 -20.63 10.98
N ASN A 161 -4.56 -21.13 10.39
CA ASN A 161 -3.89 -20.44 9.29
C ASN A 161 -4.69 -20.61 7.99
N GLU A 162 -5.44 -19.57 7.63
CA GLU A 162 -6.31 -19.58 6.44
C GLU A 162 -5.51 -19.79 5.14
N ARG A 163 -4.30 -19.26 5.06
CA ARG A 163 -3.44 -19.45 3.89
C ARG A 163 -3.08 -20.92 3.66
N PHE A 164 -2.82 -21.65 4.74
CA PHE A 164 -2.53 -23.09 4.63
C PHE A 164 -3.77 -23.87 4.20
N LYS A 165 -4.96 -23.49 4.66
CA LYS A 165 -6.24 -24.10 4.25
C LYS A 165 -6.53 -23.86 2.78
N GLU A 166 -6.36 -22.63 2.29
CA GLU A 166 -6.55 -22.30 0.87
C GLU A 166 -5.64 -23.11 -0.03
N LEU A 167 -4.35 -23.20 0.33
CA LEU A 167 -3.37 -23.97 -0.45
C LEU A 167 -3.62 -25.48 -0.38
N LEU A 168 -4.10 -25.99 0.76
CA LEU A 168 -4.51 -27.38 0.87
C LEU A 168 -5.67 -27.69 -0.10
N ALA A 169 -6.70 -26.86 -0.12
CA ALA A 169 -7.81 -27.02 -1.05
C ALA A 169 -7.36 -26.95 -2.53
N GLN A 170 -6.38 -26.09 -2.84
CA GLN A 170 -5.78 -26.03 -4.17
C GLN A 170 -4.98 -27.30 -4.50
N ALA A 171 -4.19 -27.83 -3.57
CA ALA A 171 -3.43 -29.06 -3.76
C ALA A 171 -4.35 -30.27 -3.97
N GLU A 172 -5.42 -30.39 -3.19
CA GLU A 172 -6.44 -31.43 -3.34
C GLU A 172 -7.13 -31.36 -4.72
N LYS A 173 -7.43 -30.15 -5.22
CA LYS A 173 -8.03 -29.94 -6.54
C LYS A 173 -7.10 -30.35 -7.69
N ASN A 174 -5.79 -30.10 -7.54
CA ASN A 174 -4.80 -30.36 -8.59
C ASN A 174 -4.21 -31.77 -8.51
N ARG A 175 -4.55 -32.54 -7.49
CA ARG A 175 -4.13 -33.93 -7.37
C ARG A 175 -4.70 -34.76 -8.52
N PRO A 176 -3.89 -35.57 -9.22
CA PRO A 176 -4.39 -36.50 -10.24
C PRO A 176 -5.41 -37.46 -9.60
N LYS A 177 -6.61 -37.55 -10.20
CA LYS A 177 -7.59 -38.55 -9.78
C LYS A 177 -6.97 -39.94 -10.03
N GLN A 178 -6.78 -40.72 -9.00
CA GLN A 178 -6.40 -42.11 -9.16
C GLN A 178 -7.56 -42.87 -9.85
N ASP A 179 -7.41 -43.17 -11.12
CA ASP A 179 -8.29 -44.10 -11.82
C ASP A 179 -7.99 -45.51 -11.26
N PHE A 180 -8.79 -45.92 -10.27
CA PHE A 180 -8.84 -47.32 -9.85
C PHE A 180 -9.51 -48.12 -10.98
N ARG A 181 -8.78 -48.44 -12.04
CA ARG A 181 -9.19 -49.53 -12.94
C ARG A 181 -8.83 -50.86 -12.23
N ILE A 182 -9.80 -51.44 -11.54
CA ILE A 182 -9.77 -52.82 -11.12
C ILE A 182 -9.69 -53.68 -12.41
N LYS A 183 -8.59 -54.33 -12.61
CA LYS A 183 -8.47 -55.38 -13.63
C LYS A 183 -9.03 -56.68 -13.07
#